data_fdc346dbe9975d0b45514cc9cf88177d
#
_entry.id   fdc346dbe9975d0b45514cc9cf88177d
#
_cell.length_a   1.000
_cell.length_b   1.000
_cell.length_c   1.000
_cell.angle_alpha   90.00
_cell.angle_beta   90.00
_cell.angle_gamma   90.00
#
_symmetry.space_group_name_H-M   'P 1'
#
loop_
_entity.id
_entity.type
_entity.pdbx_description
1 polymer ?
#
loop_
_entity_poly.entity_id
_entity_poly.type
_entity_poly.pdbx_seq_one_letter_code
_entity_poly.pdbx_strand_id
1 'polypeptide(L)'
;KDENKIISNVMRLDSIKASDVMTPRVVAKTAPETMTLREYYESDEYDHFSRIPVYNEDAPEFITGYVLRDDALEDLAEDHFQVTLGSIKRSLPSFDENKSLAEIFDAMLKQKSQIALVIDEYGCFQGILTLEDIIETIFGMEIIDESDDIIDMQQYARERWQQRQKKYKRVDIKPLPPS
;
A
#
# COMPACT_ATOMS: atom_id res chain seq x y z
N LYS A 1 -1.22 -29.66 13.24
CA LYS A 1 -2.54 -29.23 12.69
C LYS A 1 -2.45 -27.88 11.99
N ASP A 2 -1.65 -26.95 12.49
CA ASP A 2 -1.56 -25.56 11.97
C ASP A 2 -0.73 -25.44 10.67
N GLU A 3 0.28 -26.28 10.49
CA GLU A 3 1.11 -26.32 9.27
C GLU A 3 0.29 -26.67 8.01
N ASN A 4 -0.67 -27.59 8.12
CA ASN A 4 -1.54 -27.97 7.00
C ASN A 4 -2.52 -26.85 6.62
N LYS A 5 -2.93 -26.02 7.56
CA LYS A 5 -3.78 -24.84 7.29
C LYS A 5 -3.03 -23.75 6.53
N ILE A 6 -1.80 -23.44 6.94
CA ILE A 6 -0.94 -22.47 6.26
C ILE A 6 -0.70 -22.90 4.81
N ILE A 7 -0.39 -24.17 4.57
CA ILE A 7 -0.19 -24.73 3.23
C ILE A 7 -1.48 -24.60 2.40
N SER A 8 -2.64 -24.91 2.98
CA SER A 8 -3.93 -24.75 2.31
C SER A 8 -4.23 -23.30 1.96
N ASN A 9 -3.91 -22.36 2.85
CA ASN A 9 -4.11 -20.92 2.62
C ASN A 9 -3.18 -20.37 1.55
N VAL A 10 -1.91 -20.82 1.54
CA VAL A 10 -0.97 -20.47 0.46
C VAL A 10 -1.48 -20.98 -0.89
N MET A 11 -2.05 -22.16 -0.97
CA MET A 11 -2.65 -22.69 -2.20
C MET A 11 -3.88 -21.91 -2.64
N ARG A 12 -4.62 -21.29 -1.72
CA ARG A 12 -5.77 -20.42 -2.05
C ARG A 12 -5.34 -19.10 -2.67
N LEU A 13 -4.10 -18.65 -2.46
CA LEU A 13 -3.59 -17.41 -3.06
C LEU A 13 -3.62 -17.45 -4.60
N ASP A 14 -3.59 -18.63 -5.22
CA ASP A 14 -3.72 -18.78 -6.67
C ASP A 14 -5.09 -18.33 -7.20
N SER A 15 -6.13 -18.39 -6.39
CA SER A 15 -7.49 -17.99 -6.74
C SER A 15 -7.84 -16.54 -6.39
N ILE A 16 -6.99 -15.86 -5.62
CA ILE A 16 -7.20 -14.47 -5.20
C ILE A 16 -6.46 -13.55 -6.16
N LYS A 17 -7.14 -12.54 -6.68
CA LYS A 17 -6.56 -11.53 -7.58
C LYS A 17 -5.99 -10.35 -6.79
N ALA A 18 -5.05 -9.62 -7.40
CA ALA A 18 -4.52 -8.38 -6.84
C ALA A 18 -5.64 -7.39 -6.49
N SER A 19 -6.64 -7.24 -7.36
CA SER A 19 -7.80 -6.36 -7.16
C SER A 19 -8.64 -6.67 -5.91
N ASP A 20 -8.60 -7.92 -5.42
CA ASP A 20 -9.36 -8.34 -4.24
C ASP A 20 -8.74 -7.86 -2.91
N VAL A 21 -7.42 -7.62 -2.91
CA VAL A 21 -6.64 -7.34 -1.69
C VAL A 21 -6.00 -5.95 -1.69
N MET A 22 -5.78 -5.35 -2.84
CA MET A 22 -5.12 -4.05 -2.98
C MET A 22 -5.82 -2.95 -2.17
N THR A 23 -5.06 -1.94 -1.76
CA THR A 23 -5.61 -0.65 -1.35
C THR A 23 -6.03 0.09 -2.61
N PRO A 24 -7.34 0.34 -2.83
CA PRO A 24 -7.82 0.97 -4.06
C PRO A 24 -7.27 2.39 -4.24
N ARG A 25 -7.10 2.81 -5.48
CA ARG A 25 -6.64 4.15 -5.87
C ARG A 25 -7.37 5.30 -5.16
N VAL A 26 -8.68 5.17 -5.00
CA VAL A 26 -9.53 6.23 -4.38
C VAL A 26 -9.21 6.48 -2.91
N VAL A 27 -8.49 5.58 -2.25
CA VAL A 27 -8.12 5.68 -0.84
C VAL A 27 -6.62 5.65 -0.61
N ALA A 28 -5.84 5.29 -1.61
CA ALA A 28 -4.38 5.31 -1.54
C ALA A 28 -3.90 6.77 -1.51
N LYS A 29 -2.97 7.06 -0.61
CA LYS A 29 -2.31 8.37 -0.59
C LYS A 29 -1.16 8.37 -1.59
N THR A 30 -1.18 9.37 -2.47
CA THR A 30 -0.15 9.61 -3.48
C THR A 30 0.28 11.07 -3.43
N ALA A 31 1.46 11.39 -3.92
CA ALA A 31 1.97 12.76 -3.95
C ALA A 31 2.56 13.09 -5.33
N PRO A 32 2.52 14.37 -5.75
CA PRO A 32 3.17 14.78 -6.98
C PRO A 32 4.70 14.74 -6.84
N GLU A 33 5.42 14.40 -7.90
CA GLU A 33 6.88 14.40 -7.93
C GLU A 33 7.51 15.77 -7.64
N THR A 34 6.78 16.83 -7.97
CA THR A 34 7.22 18.22 -7.79
C THR A 34 7.15 18.71 -6.35
N MET A 35 6.42 18.01 -5.49
CA MET A 35 6.32 18.34 -4.06
C MET A 35 7.71 18.35 -3.43
N THR A 36 8.04 19.42 -2.71
CA THR A 36 9.28 19.53 -1.97
C THR A 36 9.22 18.75 -0.65
N LEU A 37 10.39 18.40 -0.09
CA LEU A 37 10.46 17.74 1.21
C LEU A 37 9.87 18.60 2.34
N ARG A 38 9.98 19.93 2.22
CA ARG A 38 9.33 20.86 3.17
C ARG A 38 7.82 20.72 3.13
N GLU A 39 7.21 20.80 1.93
CA GLU A 39 5.76 20.67 1.75
C GLU A 39 5.27 19.31 2.21
N TYR A 40 6.02 18.24 1.91
CA TYR A 40 5.73 16.89 2.36
C TYR A 40 5.70 16.78 3.90
N TYR A 41 6.70 17.37 4.57
CA TYR A 41 6.83 17.32 6.03
C TYR A 41 5.78 18.18 6.75
N GLU A 42 5.43 19.34 6.17
CA GLU A 42 4.42 20.27 6.72
C GLU A 42 2.99 19.76 6.51
N SER A 43 2.80 18.73 5.69
CA SER A 43 1.48 18.13 5.41
C SER A 43 1.21 16.94 6.32
N ASP A 44 0.22 17.05 7.20
CA ASP A 44 -0.23 15.98 8.10
C ASP A 44 -0.81 14.76 7.32
N GLU A 45 -1.05 14.91 6.02
CA GLU A 45 -1.66 13.86 5.19
C GLU A 45 -0.79 12.61 5.04
N TYR A 46 0.53 12.77 5.15
CA TYR A 46 1.50 11.71 4.88
C TYR A 46 2.12 11.09 6.14
N ASP A 47 1.81 11.60 7.32
CA ASP A 47 2.49 11.25 8.58
C ASP A 47 2.46 9.77 8.96
N HIS A 48 1.45 9.05 8.49
CA HIS A 48 1.22 7.66 8.88
C HIS A 48 1.65 6.64 7.83
N PHE A 49 2.28 7.10 6.74
CA PHE A 49 2.66 6.24 5.63
C PHE A 49 4.17 6.10 5.53
N SER A 50 4.66 4.87 5.59
CA SER A 50 6.10 4.58 5.40
C SER A 50 6.55 4.72 3.95
N ARG A 51 5.62 4.56 3.00
CA ARG A 51 5.87 4.59 1.56
C ARG A 51 4.76 5.35 0.86
N ILE A 52 5.13 6.37 0.09
CA ILE A 52 4.20 7.23 -0.64
C ILE A 52 4.45 7.04 -2.14
N PRO A 53 3.51 6.48 -2.90
CA PRO A 53 3.58 6.46 -4.35
C PRO A 53 3.55 7.89 -4.90
N VAL A 54 4.37 8.14 -5.91
CA VAL A 54 4.46 9.45 -6.54
C VAL A 54 4.09 9.39 -8.02
N TYR A 55 3.52 10.47 -8.52
CA TYR A 55 3.06 10.61 -9.89
C TYR A 55 3.60 11.89 -10.54
N ASN A 56 3.69 11.88 -11.87
CA ASN A 56 3.93 13.09 -12.64
C ASN A 56 2.62 13.89 -12.76
N GLU A 57 2.65 15.19 -12.50
CA GLU A 57 1.46 16.05 -12.55
C GLU A 57 0.80 16.11 -13.94
N ASP A 58 1.56 15.94 -15.02
CA ASP A 58 1.05 15.91 -16.38
C ASP A 58 0.29 14.62 -16.72
N ALA A 59 0.50 13.55 -15.92
CA ALA A 59 -0.12 12.25 -16.12
C ALA A 59 -0.38 11.55 -14.76
N PRO A 60 -1.31 12.07 -13.93
CA PRO A 60 -1.54 11.61 -12.57
C PRO A 60 -2.12 10.19 -12.47
N GLU A 61 -2.62 9.65 -13.58
CA GLU A 61 -3.06 8.26 -13.68
C GLU A 61 -1.91 7.24 -13.71
N PHE A 62 -0.66 7.69 -13.86
CA PHE A 62 0.53 6.84 -13.85
C PHE A 62 1.41 7.12 -12.64
N ILE A 63 1.61 6.11 -11.83
CA ILE A 63 2.59 6.16 -10.74
C ILE A 63 3.98 5.89 -11.30
N THR A 64 4.93 6.74 -10.99
CA THR A 64 6.30 6.69 -11.52
C THR A 64 7.32 6.12 -10.55
N GLY A 65 6.94 5.98 -9.28
CA GLY A 65 7.80 5.46 -8.22
C GLY A 65 7.14 5.61 -6.84
N TYR A 66 7.92 5.43 -5.80
CA TYR A 66 7.50 5.73 -4.44
C TYR A 66 8.65 6.36 -3.64
N VAL A 67 8.29 7.15 -2.66
CA VAL A 67 9.24 7.71 -1.69
C VAL A 67 9.16 6.93 -0.39
N LEU A 68 10.31 6.54 0.14
CA LEU A 68 10.42 5.98 1.48
C LEU A 68 10.49 7.12 2.48
N ARG A 69 9.65 7.10 3.51
CA ARG A 69 9.63 8.14 4.54
C ARG A 69 11.00 8.36 5.20
N ASP A 70 11.72 7.28 5.47
CA ASP A 70 13.04 7.36 6.10
C ASP A 70 14.04 8.13 5.23
N ASP A 71 14.05 7.93 3.91
CA ASP A 71 14.89 8.69 2.98
C ASP A 71 14.54 10.18 3.02
N ALA A 72 13.24 10.50 3.02
CA ALA A 72 12.79 11.89 3.10
C ALA A 72 13.19 12.57 4.42
N LEU A 73 13.11 11.85 5.55
CA LEU A 73 13.52 12.37 6.86
C LEU A 73 15.04 12.53 6.96
N GLU A 74 15.83 11.66 6.34
CA GLU A 74 17.29 11.78 6.28
C GLU A 74 17.71 13.05 5.53
N ASP A 75 17.15 13.30 4.35
CA ASP A 75 17.39 14.54 3.59
C ASP A 75 16.95 15.81 4.36
N LEU A 76 15.80 15.73 5.05
CA LEU A 76 15.33 16.85 5.89
C LEU A 76 16.28 17.13 7.06
N ALA A 77 16.87 16.10 7.66
CA ALA A 77 17.87 16.24 8.73
C ALA A 77 19.17 16.91 8.24
N GLU A 78 19.45 16.85 6.94
CA GLU A 78 20.56 17.52 6.27
C GLU A 78 20.19 18.91 5.71
N ASP A 79 19.03 19.46 6.09
CA ASP A 79 18.51 20.75 5.63
C ASP A 79 18.18 20.83 4.12
N HIS A 80 17.97 19.70 3.47
CA HIS A 80 17.63 19.60 2.04
C HIS A 80 16.14 19.88 1.74
N PHE A 81 15.60 20.98 2.26
CA PHE A 81 14.16 21.30 2.23
C PHE A 81 13.57 21.47 0.84
N GLN A 82 14.37 21.85 -0.14
CA GLN A 82 13.93 22.13 -1.53
C GLN A 82 14.04 20.91 -2.45
N VAL A 83 14.60 19.82 -1.98
CA VAL A 83 14.64 18.55 -2.73
C VAL A 83 13.23 18.09 -2.98
N THR A 84 12.94 17.62 -4.20
CA THR A 84 11.59 17.13 -4.58
C THR A 84 11.47 15.64 -4.36
N LEU A 85 10.23 15.18 -4.13
CA LEU A 85 9.92 13.74 -3.99
C LEU A 85 10.36 12.95 -5.22
N GLY A 86 10.22 13.53 -6.41
CA GLY A 86 10.65 12.90 -7.67
C GLY A 86 12.14 12.61 -7.73
N SER A 87 13.00 13.40 -7.07
CA SER A 87 14.45 13.21 -7.09
C SER A 87 14.92 12.10 -6.16
N ILE A 88 14.14 11.74 -5.14
CA ILE A 88 14.48 10.69 -4.17
C ILE A 88 13.61 9.44 -4.31
N LYS A 89 12.74 9.41 -5.31
CA LYS A 89 11.86 8.27 -5.53
C LYS A 89 12.62 6.99 -5.87
N ARG A 90 12.07 5.88 -5.44
CA ARG A 90 12.51 4.53 -5.76
C ARG A 90 11.56 3.90 -6.77
N SER A 91 12.05 2.95 -7.57
CA SER A 91 11.22 2.14 -8.46
C SER A 91 10.41 1.11 -7.67
N LEU A 92 9.24 0.74 -8.19
CA LEU A 92 8.42 -0.35 -7.65
C LEU A 92 7.93 -1.24 -8.80
N PRO A 93 7.72 -2.55 -8.56
CA PRO A 93 7.12 -3.43 -9.54
C PRO A 93 5.64 -3.10 -9.75
N SER A 94 5.15 -3.36 -10.94
CA SER A 94 3.72 -3.27 -11.27
C SER A 94 3.19 -4.62 -11.72
N PHE A 95 1.94 -4.90 -11.35
CA PHE A 95 1.24 -6.12 -11.69
C PHE A 95 -0.17 -5.81 -12.18
N ASP A 96 -0.64 -6.61 -13.12
CA ASP A 96 -2.02 -6.54 -13.59
C ASP A 96 -3.00 -6.86 -12.45
N GLU A 97 -4.12 -6.14 -12.41
CA GLU A 97 -5.14 -6.29 -11.37
C GLU A 97 -5.77 -7.69 -11.28
N ASN A 98 -5.72 -8.45 -12.39
CA ASN A 98 -6.23 -9.82 -12.45
C ASN A 98 -5.17 -10.89 -12.13
N LYS A 99 -3.92 -10.49 -11.90
CA LYS A 99 -2.85 -11.43 -11.56
C LYS A 99 -3.10 -12.06 -10.19
N SER A 100 -2.78 -13.35 -10.05
CA SER A 100 -2.96 -14.05 -8.78
C SER A 100 -2.04 -13.52 -7.70
N LEU A 101 -2.53 -13.53 -6.47
CA LEU A 101 -1.78 -13.07 -5.32
C LEU A 101 -0.55 -13.94 -5.05
N ALA A 102 -0.62 -15.25 -5.39
CA ALA A 102 0.51 -16.16 -5.27
C ALA A 102 1.67 -15.77 -6.18
N GLU A 103 1.38 -15.48 -7.45
CA GLU A 103 2.41 -15.04 -8.41
C GLU A 103 3.04 -13.70 -8.01
N ILE A 104 2.20 -12.76 -7.52
CA ILE A 104 2.68 -11.45 -7.05
C ILE A 104 3.56 -11.63 -5.81
N PHE A 105 3.15 -12.45 -4.86
CA PHE A 105 3.91 -12.74 -3.65
C PHE A 105 5.30 -13.31 -3.97
N ASP A 106 5.37 -14.31 -4.83
CA ASP A 106 6.64 -14.90 -5.28
C ASP A 106 7.54 -13.86 -5.98
N ALA A 107 6.97 -13.04 -6.87
CA ALA A 107 7.69 -11.99 -7.57
C ALA A 107 8.22 -10.92 -6.61
N MET A 108 7.41 -10.46 -5.65
CA MET A 108 7.82 -9.47 -4.65
C MET A 108 8.94 -9.98 -3.75
N LEU A 109 8.88 -11.25 -3.33
CA LEU A 109 9.95 -11.87 -2.54
C LEU A 109 11.27 -11.95 -3.33
N LYS A 110 11.21 -12.39 -4.59
CA LYS A 110 12.40 -12.48 -5.46
C LYS A 110 13.04 -11.12 -5.72
N GLN A 111 12.23 -10.08 -5.90
CA GLN A 111 12.67 -8.71 -6.14
C GLN A 111 13.00 -7.96 -4.84
N LYS A 112 12.75 -8.55 -3.67
CA LYS A 112 12.85 -7.89 -2.36
C LYS A 112 12.04 -6.60 -2.26
N SER A 113 10.89 -6.56 -2.94
CA SER A 113 9.99 -5.42 -2.94
C SER A 113 8.99 -5.49 -1.79
N GLN A 114 8.80 -4.38 -1.08
CA GLN A 114 7.83 -4.26 0.01
C GLN A 114 6.50 -3.69 -0.46
N ILE A 115 6.48 -3.05 -1.64
CA ILE A 115 5.33 -2.39 -2.24
C ILE A 115 5.28 -2.68 -3.73
N ALA A 116 4.07 -2.83 -4.27
CA ALA A 116 3.80 -3.02 -5.68
C ALA A 116 2.65 -2.14 -6.14
N LEU A 117 2.70 -1.73 -7.39
CA LEU A 117 1.62 -1.04 -8.07
C LEU A 117 0.70 -2.07 -8.72
N VAL A 118 -0.61 -1.88 -8.58
CA VAL A 118 -1.63 -2.64 -9.31
C VAL A 118 -2.16 -1.75 -10.43
N ILE A 119 -2.11 -2.26 -11.66
CA ILE A 119 -2.47 -1.53 -12.88
C ILE A 119 -3.53 -2.30 -13.67
N ASP A 120 -4.28 -1.57 -14.50
CA ASP A 120 -5.17 -2.15 -15.48
C ASP A 120 -4.42 -2.53 -16.78
N GLU A 121 -5.16 -3.01 -17.78
CA GLU A 121 -4.62 -3.36 -19.10
C GLU A 121 -3.99 -2.18 -19.86
N TYR A 122 -4.30 -0.94 -19.49
CA TYR A 122 -3.74 0.27 -20.10
C TYR A 122 -2.54 0.82 -19.31
N GLY A 123 -2.15 0.17 -18.23
CA GLY A 123 -1.09 0.62 -17.33
C GLY A 123 -1.52 1.68 -16.32
N CYS A 124 -2.83 2.00 -16.24
CA CYS A 124 -3.34 2.99 -15.31
C CYS A 124 -3.40 2.46 -13.88
N PHE A 125 -3.06 3.31 -12.94
CA PHE A 125 -3.07 3.03 -11.51
C PHE A 125 -4.45 2.62 -11.00
N GLN A 126 -4.55 1.42 -10.44
CA GLN A 126 -5.76 0.89 -9.82
C GLN A 126 -5.65 0.81 -8.30
N GLY A 127 -4.48 0.52 -7.78
CA GLY A 127 -4.25 0.40 -6.35
C GLY A 127 -2.81 0.05 -5.99
N ILE A 128 -2.59 -0.05 -4.69
CA ILE A 128 -1.30 -0.41 -4.08
C ILE A 128 -1.46 -1.73 -3.34
N LEU A 129 -0.48 -2.59 -3.47
CA LEU A 129 -0.36 -3.83 -2.74
C LEU A 129 0.97 -3.86 -1.99
N THR A 130 0.93 -4.16 -0.70
CA THR A 130 2.14 -4.33 0.11
C THR A 130 2.36 -5.80 0.45
N LEU A 131 3.63 -6.17 0.69
CA LEU A 131 3.96 -7.52 1.15
C LEU A 131 3.26 -7.86 2.47
N GLU A 132 3.11 -6.86 3.35
CA GLU A 132 2.36 -6.96 4.60
C GLU A 132 0.88 -7.31 4.35
N ASP A 133 0.22 -6.68 3.36
CA ASP A 133 -1.17 -6.98 2.99
C ASP A 133 -1.35 -8.43 2.55
N ILE A 134 -0.40 -8.97 1.80
CA ILE A 134 -0.42 -10.37 1.36
C ILE A 134 -0.26 -11.30 2.57
N ILE A 135 0.70 -11.03 3.44
CA ILE A 135 0.94 -11.82 4.65
C ILE A 135 -0.28 -11.80 5.57
N GLU A 136 -0.87 -10.63 5.82
CA GLU A 136 -2.08 -10.50 6.61
C GLU A 136 -3.27 -11.25 5.99
N THR A 137 -3.36 -11.27 4.66
CA THR A 137 -4.38 -12.04 3.94
C THR A 137 -4.21 -13.55 4.18
N ILE A 138 -2.97 -14.05 4.17
CA ILE A 138 -2.67 -15.46 4.48
C ILE A 138 -3.11 -15.80 5.91
N PHE A 139 -2.78 -14.97 6.89
CA PHE A 139 -3.19 -15.18 8.29
C PHE A 139 -4.69 -14.95 8.51
N GLY A 140 -5.30 -13.98 7.83
CA GLY A 140 -6.74 -13.70 7.92
C GLY A 140 -7.60 -14.84 7.38
N MET A 141 -7.14 -15.55 6.35
CA MET A 141 -7.81 -16.77 5.87
C MET A 141 -7.81 -17.91 6.88
N GLU A 142 -6.89 -17.89 7.85
CA GLU A 142 -6.82 -18.90 8.92
C GLU A 142 -7.92 -18.74 9.97
N ILE A 143 -8.42 -17.51 10.16
CA ILE A 143 -9.43 -17.17 11.17
C ILE A 143 -10.86 -17.48 10.69
N ILE A 144 -11.05 -17.70 9.40
CA ILE A 144 -12.36 -17.98 8.80
C ILE A 144 -12.59 -19.49 8.81
N ASP A 145 -13.54 -19.93 9.63
CA ASP A 145 -13.86 -21.33 9.89
C ASP A 145 -14.33 -22.05 8.61
N GLU A 146 -14.08 -23.36 8.54
CA GLU A 146 -14.44 -24.26 7.41
C GLU A 146 -15.96 -24.31 7.09
N SER A 147 -16.79 -23.61 7.85
CA SER A 147 -18.25 -23.60 7.73
C SER A 147 -18.84 -22.49 6.85
N ASP A 148 -18.04 -21.50 6.41
CA ASP A 148 -18.53 -20.40 5.59
C ASP A 148 -18.20 -20.60 4.11
N ASP A 149 -19.20 -21.03 3.37
CA ASP A 149 -19.12 -21.50 1.98
C ASP A 149 -18.81 -20.46 0.90
N ILE A 150 -18.64 -19.20 1.19
CA ILE A 150 -18.14 -18.18 0.24
C ILE A 150 -17.59 -16.99 1.00
N ILE A 151 -16.27 -16.91 1.10
CA ILE A 151 -15.63 -15.70 1.59
C ILE A 151 -15.69 -14.64 0.49
N ASP A 152 -16.52 -13.63 0.67
CA ASP A 152 -16.41 -12.41 -0.13
C ASP A 152 -15.13 -11.65 0.27
N MET A 153 -14.03 -11.96 -0.41
CA MET A 153 -12.75 -11.33 -0.17
C MET A 153 -12.78 -9.81 -0.40
N GLN A 154 -13.71 -9.34 -1.25
CA GLN A 154 -13.95 -7.89 -1.40
C GLN A 154 -14.57 -7.30 -0.15
N GLN A 155 -15.49 -8.01 0.50
CA GLN A 155 -16.06 -7.58 1.77
C GLN A 155 -14.99 -7.57 2.87
N TYR A 156 -14.18 -8.61 2.96
CA TYR A 156 -13.07 -8.69 3.92
C TYR A 156 -12.05 -7.55 3.73
N ALA A 157 -11.67 -7.25 2.49
CA ALA A 157 -10.78 -6.14 2.18
C ALA A 157 -11.40 -4.79 2.57
N ARG A 158 -12.70 -4.58 2.34
CA ARG A 158 -13.45 -3.38 2.74
C ARG A 158 -13.54 -3.23 4.26
N GLU A 159 -13.80 -4.31 4.96
CA GLU A 159 -13.90 -4.32 6.43
C GLU A 159 -12.54 -4.04 7.07
N ARG A 160 -11.46 -4.65 6.58
CA ARG A 160 -10.10 -4.35 7.01
C ARG A 160 -9.75 -2.88 6.79
N TRP A 161 -10.09 -2.36 5.62
CA TRP A 161 -9.86 -0.97 5.31
C TRP A 161 -10.63 -0.03 6.24
N GLN A 162 -11.90 -0.33 6.54
CA GLN A 162 -12.71 0.42 7.51
C GLN A 162 -12.13 0.35 8.93
N GLN A 163 -11.60 -0.79 9.35
CA GLN A 163 -10.93 -0.93 10.65
C GLN A 163 -9.64 -0.12 10.71
N ARG A 164 -8.84 -0.12 9.64
CA ARG A 164 -7.66 0.74 9.53
C ARG A 164 -8.03 2.22 9.60
N GLN A 165 -9.03 2.66 8.85
CA GLN A 165 -9.50 4.04 8.93
C GLN A 165 -9.95 4.44 10.35
N LYS A 166 -10.67 3.56 11.06
CA LYS A 166 -11.09 3.82 12.45
C LYS A 166 -9.89 3.90 13.40
N LYS A 167 -8.86 3.10 13.18
CA LYS A 167 -7.63 3.11 13.97
C LYS A 167 -6.88 4.44 13.81
N TYR A 168 -6.83 4.97 12.60
CA TYR A 168 -6.15 6.24 12.29
C TYR A 168 -6.99 7.48 12.62
N LYS A 169 -8.33 7.41 12.55
CA LYS A 169 -9.21 8.52 12.97
C LYS A 169 -9.30 8.70 14.50
N ARG A 170 -8.80 7.77 15.29
CA ARG A 170 -8.82 7.85 16.76
C ARG A 170 -7.68 8.67 17.38
N VAL A 171 -6.77 9.19 16.59
CA VAL A 171 -5.76 10.14 17.07
C VAL A 171 -6.32 11.55 16.86
N ASP A 172 -7.39 11.90 17.56
CA ASP A 172 -7.79 13.27 17.77
C ASP A 172 -6.74 13.94 18.67
N ILE A 173 -5.79 14.61 18.04
CA ILE A 173 -4.88 15.53 18.73
C ILE A 173 -5.75 16.68 19.22
N LYS A 174 -6.02 16.72 20.52
CA LYS A 174 -6.64 17.91 21.15
C LYS A 174 -5.77 19.12 20.82
N PRO A 175 -6.34 20.20 20.29
CA PRO A 175 -5.60 21.44 20.10
C PRO A 175 -5.03 21.89 21.44
N LEU A 176 -3.76 22.27 21.45
CA LEU A 176 -3.12 22.90 22.61
C LEU A 176 -3.94 24.15 23.00
N PRO A 177 -4.20 24.39 24.31
CA PRO A 177 -4.88 25.59 24.74
C PRO A 177 -4.06 26.83 24.33
N PRO A 178 -4.71 27.93 23.93
CA PRO A 178 -4.02 29.16 23.61
C PRO A 178 -3.25 29.68 24.82
N SER A 179 -1.99 30.02 24.61
CA SER A 179 -1.10 30.65 25.56
C SER A 179 -1.54 32.07 25.93
#